data_1707b245688e49c735172819f33e3937
#
_entry.id   1707b245688e49c735172819f33e3937
#
_cell.length_a   1.000
_cell.length_b   1.000
_cell.length_c   1.000
_cell.angle_alpha   90.00
_cell.angle_beta   90.00
_cell.angle_gamma   90.00
#
_symmetry.space_group_name_H-M   'P 1'
#
loop_
_entity.id
_entity.type
_entity.pdbx_description
1 polymer ?
#
loop_
_entity_poly.entity_id
_entity_poly.type
_entity_poly.pdbx_seq_one_letter_code
_entity_poly.pdbx_strand_id
1 'polypeptide(L)'
;MDNFIIDTAETVYTPAEDSYMLAENLLIKDGQSVLEIGTGSGIVAMYASKLTSKVTATDINYDAIELASKNFKANNIENIELLFGNLFEPVKDRKFDVILFNTPYLPTENDEVLDDNLNYAFDGGLDGRKVIDLFLNEVKNYLNNGGIVQLIQSSLCGNDKTLDILDKQGFVAEIAVSEHFFF
;
A
#
# COMPACT_ATOMS: atom_id res chain seq x y z
N MET A 1 5.70 19.00 7.37
CA MET A 1 6.16 17.67 6.91
C MET A 1 7.17 17.12 7.88
N ASP A 2 6.99 15.92 8.36
CA ASP A 2 8.02 15.24 9.14
C ASP A 2 9.17 14.88 8.20
N ASN A 3 10.38 15.34 8.54
CA ASN A 3 11.57 15.05 7.74
C ASN A 3 12.10 13.66 8.11
N PHE A 4 11.53 12.61 7.54
CA PHE A 4 12.13 11.29 7.61
C PHE A 4 13.41 11.24 6.74
N ILE A 5 14.40 10.50 7.22
CA ILE A 5 15.56 10.09 6.42
C ILE A 5 15.13 8.89 5.60
N ILE A 6 15.09 9.02 4.28
CA ILE A 6 14.67 7.98 3.36
C ILE A 6 15.83 7.63 2.43
N ASP A 7 16.36 6.43 2.60
CA ASP A 7 17.22 5.80 1.59
C ASP A 7 16.35 5.20 0.49
N THR A 8 16.91 5.12 -0.72
CA THR A 8 16.28 4.53 -1.91
C THR A 8 17.16 3.41 -2.46
N ALA A 9 16.58 2.53 -3.27
CA ALA A 9 17.30 1.47 -3.99
C ALA A 9 16.75 1.36 -5.42
N GLU A 10 17.58 0.97 -6.37
CA GLU A 10 17.19 0.85 -7.79
C GLU A 10 16.11 -0.21 -8.02
N THR A 11 16.04 -1.23 -7.16
CA THR A 11 15.08 -2.34 -7.23
C THR A 11 13.79 -2.10 -6.43
N VAL A 12 13.63 -0.90 -5.84
CA VAL A 12 12.46 -0.54 -5.01
C VAL A 12 11.90 0.80 -5.47
N TYR A 13 10.57 0.89 -5.53
CA TYR A 13 9.88 2.13 -5.88
C TYR A 13 10.33 3.29 -4.98
N THR A 14 10.86 4.33 -5.61
CA THR A 14 11.18 5.57 -4.89
C THR A 14 9.89 6.31 -4.55
N PRO A 15 9.66 6.70 -3.28
CA PRO A 15 8.45 7.42 -2.90
C PRO A 15 8.22 8.65 -3.76
N ALA A 16 7.03 8.73 -4.35
CA ALA A 16 6.60 9.85 -5.18
C ALA A 16 5.32 10.48 -4.62
N GLU A 17 4.70 11.34 -5.38
CA GLU A 17 3.53 12.12 -4.98
C GLU A 17 2.38 11.25 -4.47
N ASP A 18 2.15 10.08 -5.07
CA ASP A 18 1.13 9.11 -4.66
C ASP A 18 1.39 8.54 -3.26
N SER A 19 2.65 8.21 -2.94
CA SER A 19 3.05 7.73 -1.62
C SER A 19 2.81 8.79 -0.55
N TYR A 20 3.16 10.04 -0.83
CA TYR A 20 2.91 11.16 0.07
C TYR A 20 1.43 11.49 0.18
N MET A 21 0.67 11.42 -0.93
CA MET A 21 -0.77 11.62 -0.90
C MET A 21 -1.45 10.63 0.06
N LEU A 22 -1.05 9.35 0.04
CA LEU A 22 -1.57 8.37 1.02
C LEU A 22 -1.11 8.70 2.43
N ALA A 23 0.19 8.94 2.62
CA ALA A 23 0.80 9.16 3.93
C ALA A 23 0.25 10.42 4.66
N GLU A 24 -0.12 11.46 3.93
CA GLU A 24 -0.64 12.71 4.47
C GLU A 24 -2.16 12.68 4.74
N ASN A 25 -2.88 11.69 4.20
CA ASN A 25 -4.32 11.55 4.35
C ASN A 25 -4.73 10.29 5.13
N LEU A 26 -3.89 9.78 6.03
CA LEU A 26 -4.17 8.58 6.81
C LEU A 26 -5.34 8.78 7.77
N LEU A 27 -6.32 7.89 7.70
CA LEU A 27 -7.49 7.85 8.58
C LEU A 27 -7.28 6.86 9.73
N ILE A 28 -6.27 7.08 10.54
CA ILE A 28 -5.87 6.21 11.64
C ILE A 28 -6.14 6.91 12.98
N LYS A 29 -6.71 6.17 13.92
CA LYS A 29 -6.88 6.60 15.32
C LYS A 29 -5.93 5.83 16.23
N ASP A 30 -5.52 6.45 17.32
CA ASP A 30 -4.67 5.77 18.31
C ASP A 30 -5.28 4.44 18.77
N GLY A 31 -4.42 3.44 18.93
CA GLY A 31 -4.78 2.09 19.33
C GLY A 31 -5.34 1.20 18.21
N GLN A 32 -5.65 1.71 17.03
CA GLN A 32 -6.05 0.90 15.88
C GLN A 32 -4.89 0.08 15.33
N SER A 33 -5.20 -1.15 14.90
CA SER A 33 -4.27 -2.01 14.15
C SER A 33 -4.28 -1.65 12.68
N VAL A 34 -3.08 -1.47 12.11
CA VAL A 34 -2.87 -1.05 10.72
C VAL A 34 -2.09 -2.11 9.96
N LEU A 35 -2.54 -2.41 8.75
CA LEU A 35 -1.78 -3.18 7.77
C LEU A 35 -1.47 -2.28 6.58
N GLU A 36 -0.21 -2.17 6.21
CA GLU A 36 0.22 -1.66 4.91
C GLU A 36 0.66 -2.82 4.02
N ILE A 37 0.14 -2.86 2.79
CA ILE A 37 0.54 -3.81 1.75
C ILE A 37 1.39 -3.07 0.72
N GLY A 38 2.51 -3.69 0.29
CA GLY A 38 3.44 -3.07 -0.66
C GLY A 38 4.16 -1.87 -0.06
N THR A 39 4.86 -2.06 1.06
CA THR A 39 5.43 -0.96 1.84
C THR A 39 6.57 -0.21 1.13
N GLY A 40 7.24 -0.86 0.15
CA GLY A 40 8.34 -0.27 -0.60
C GLY A 40 9.45 0.26 0.30
N SER A 41 9.69 1.55 0.28
CA SER A 41 10.66 2.23 1.15
C SER A 41 10.24 2.33 2.62
N GLY A 42 8.98 1.99 2.96
CA GLY A 42 8.41 2.09 4.29
C GLY A 42 7.83 3.45 4.66
N ILE A 43 7.72 4.39 3.71
CA ILE A 43 7.32 5.77 4.01
C ILE A 43 5.93 5.86 4.64
N VAL A 44 4.91 5.17 4.09
CA VAL A 44 3.53 5.21 4.59
C VAL A 44 3.44 4.54 5.97
N ALA A 45 4.12 3.38 6.17
CA ALA A 45 4.21 2.73 7.48
C ALA A 45 4.83 3.64 8.54
N MET A 46 5.87 4.42 8.18
CA MET A 46 6.50 5.37 9.11
C MET A 46 5.54 6.50 9.52
N TYR A 47 4.73 7.03 8.60
CA TYR A 47 3.66 7.99 8.94
C TYR A 47 2.59 7.33 9.83
N ALA A 48 2.16 6.11 9.50
CA ALA A 48 1.19 5.36 10.29
C ALA A 48 1.70 5.09 11.72
N SER A 49 2.99 4.79 11.90
CA SER A 49 3.60 4.48 13.18
C SER A 49 3.61 5.64 14.19
N LYS A 50 3.40 6.87 13.71
CA LYS A 50 3.22 8.05 14.56
C LYS A 50 1.80 8.19 15.10
N LEU A 51 0.83 7.57 14.43
CA LEU A 51 -0.59 7.66 14.78
C LEU A 51 -1.02 6.49 15.67
N THR A 52 -0.36 5.34 15.55
CA THR A 52 -0.63 4.14 16.36
C THR A 52 0.63 3.31 16.59
N SER A 53 0.65 2.53 17.65
CA SER A 53 1.74 1.59 17.96
C SER A 53 1.58 0.20 17.34
N LYS A 54 0.51 -0.03 16.54
CA LYS A 54 0.15 -1.36 16.02
C LYS A 54 0.20 -1.38 14.49
N VAL A 55 1.38 -1.20 13.92
CA VAL A 55 1.58 -1.20 12.46
C VAL A 55 2.25 -2.48 12.02
N THR A 56 1.67 -3.14 11.02
CA THR A 56 2.26 -4.24 10.26
C THR A 56 2.42 -3.78 8.83
N ALA A 57 3.60 -3.95 8.25
CA ALA A 57 3.91 -3.61 6.87
C ALA A 57 4.39 -4.86 6.13
N THR A 58 3.92 -5.06 4.89
CA THR A 58 4.27 -6.23 4.09
C THR A 58 4.77 -5.81 2.71
N ASP A 59 5.63 -6.64 2.12
CA ASP A 59 6.03 -6.49 0.72
C ASP A 59 6.36 -7.84 0.10
N ILE A 60 6.09 -8.01 -1.20
CA ILE A 60 6.48 -9.18 -1.99
C ILE A 60 7.94 -9.09 -2.47
N ASN A 61 8.49 -7.87 -2.52
CA ASN A 61 9.87 -7.62 -2.89
C ASN A 61 10.76 -7.68 -1.63
N TYR A 62 11.69 -8.63 -1.60
CA TYR A 62 12.61 -8.76 -0.46
C TYR A 62 13.53 -7.54 -0.29
N ASP A 63 13.94 -6.91 -1.40
CA ASP A 63 14.77 -5.70 -1.35
C ASP A 63 14.01 -4.53 -0.69
N ALA A 64 12.68 -4.46 -0.88
CA ALA A 64 11.83 -3.50 -0.20
C ALA A 64 11.78 -3.75 1.32
N ILE A 65 11.71 -5.02 1.73
CA ILE A 65 11.78 -5.39 3.16
C ILE A 65 13.10 -4.94 3.79
N GLU A 66 14.23 -5.18 3.12
CA GLU A 66 15.55 -4.75 3.61
C GLU A 66 15.67 -3.21 3.66
N LEU A 67 15.20 -2.52 2.61
CA LEU A 67 15.22 -1.06 2.54
C LEU A 67 14.33 -0.44 3.62
N ALA A 68 13.09 -0.90 3.75
CA ALA A 68 12.17 -0.42 4.80
C ALA A 68 12.75 -0.62 6.20
N SER A 69 13.33 -1.80 6.48
CA SER A 69 14.01 -2.07 7.75
C SER A 69 15.14 -1.08 8.04
N LYS A 70 15.94 -0.74 7.01
CA LYS A 70 17.03 0.25 7.12
C LYS A 70 16.46 1.65 7.39
N ASN A 71 15.42 2.05 6.67
CA ASN A 71 14.76 3.34 6.86
C ASN A 71 14.12 3.47 8.24
N PHE A 72 13.47 2.43 8.75
CA PHE A 72 12.93 2.43 10.12
C PHE A 72 14.02 2.64 11.16
N LYS A 73 15.15 1.95 11.05
CA LYS A 73 16.30 2.13 11.94
C LYS A 73 16.89 3.52 11.88
N ALA A 74 17.05 4.09 10.68
CA ALA A 74 17.59 5.45 10.48
C ALA A 74 16.72 6.53 11.15
N ASN A 75 15.41 6.24 11.32
CA ASN A 75 14.44 7.14 11.95
C ASN A 75 14.09 6.76 13.40
N ASN A 76 14.77 5.78 14.00
CA ASN A 76 14.51 5.26 15.35
C ASN A 76 13.06 4.77 15.53
N ILE A 77 12.49 4.13 14.51
CA ILE A 77 11.14 3.56 14.53
C ILE A 77 11.24 2.06 14.83
N GLU A 78 10.65 1.61 15.92
CA GLU A 78 10.71 0.22 16.42
C GLU A 78 9.31 -0.44 16.53
N ASN A 79 8.25 0.30 16.25
CA ASN A 79 6.87 -0.14 16.44
C ASN A 79 6.18 -0.58 15.13
N ILE A 80 6.97 -1.01 14.13
CA ILE A 80 6.46 -1.57 12.88
C ILE A 80 6.92 -3.03 12.76
N GLU A 81 5.95 -3.94 12.64
CA GLU A 81 6.23 -5.33 12.27
C GLU A 81 6.36 -5.42 10.75
N LEU A 82 7.50 -5.91 10.26
CA LEU A 82 7.79 -6.00 8.83
C LEU A 82 7.82 -7.46 8.38
N LEU A 83 7.00 -7.82 7.38
CA LEU A 83 6.81 -9.19 6.92
C LEU A 83 6.97 -9.30 5.40
N PHE A 84 7.69 -10.33 4.95
CA PHE A 84 7.84 -10.65 3.53
C PHE A 84 6.69 -11.57 3.06
N GLY A 85 6.09 -11.26 1.93
CA GLY A 85 5.13 -12.13 1.24
C GLY A 85 4.13 -11.37 0.36
N ASN A 86 3.29 -12.12 -0.35
CA ASN A 86 2.35 -11.59 -1.33
C ASN A 86 1.01 -11.22 -0.67
N LEU A 87 0.56 -9.98 -0.89
CA LEU A 87 -0.72 -9.44 -0.40
C LEU A 87 -0.98 -9.82 1.07
N PHE A 88 -1.99 -10.65 1.32
CA PHE A 88 -2.43 -11.05 2.66
C PHE A 88 -1.76 -12.33 3.18
N GLU A 89 -0.92 -13.02 2.39
CA GLU A 89 -0.29 -14.28 2.79
C GLU A 89 0.48 -14.20 4.12
N PRO A 90 1.26 -13.12 4.40
CA PRO A 90 2.01 -13.02 5.65
C PRO A 90 1.14 -12.82 6.90
N VAL A 91 -0.11 -12.41 6.72
CA VAL A 91 -1.02 -12.02 7.80
C VAL A 91 -2.26 -12.90 7.88
N LYS A 92 -2.17 -14.17 7.46
CA LYS A 92 -3.26 -15.16 7.58
C LYS A 92 -3.85 -15.15 8.98
N ASP A 93 -5.17 -15.28 9.07
CA ASP A 93 -5.93 -15.34 10.33
C ASP A 93 -5.87 -14.06 11.20
N ARG A 94 -5.34 -12.96 10.66
CA ARG A 94 -5.32 -11.65 11.32
C ARG A 94 -6.36 -10.72 10.71
N LYS A 95 -6.84 -9.77 11.51
CA LYS A 95 -7.71 -8.67 11.05
C LYS A 95 -7.19 -7.35 11.54
N PHE A 96 -7.44 -6.30 10.76
CA PHE A 96 -6.94 -4.96 10.99
C PHE A 96 -8.08 -3.95 11.01
N ASP A 97 -7.88 -2.85 11.72
CA ASP A 97 -8.84 -1.74 11.76
C ASP A 97 -8.67 -0.82 10.56
N VAL A 98 -7.44 -0.72 10.04
CA VAL A 98 -7.12 0.06 8.84
C VAL A 98 -6.21 -0.78 7.93
N ILE A 99 -6.53 -0.81 6.64
CA ILE A 99 -5.70 -1.43 5.61
C ILE A 99 -5.34 -0.37 4.57
N LEU A 100 -4.03 -0.21 4.32
CA LEU A 100 -3.45 0.76 3.42
C LEU A 100 -2.80 0.05 2.24
N PHE A 101 -3.00 0.54 1.03
CA PHE A 101 -2.33 0.01 -0.14
C PHE A 101 -2.14 1.07 -1.23
N ASN A 102 -0.89 1.45 -1.48
CA ASN A 102 -0.51 2.13 -2.71
C ASN A 102 -0.26 1.05 -3.77
N THR A 103 -1.20 0.85 -4.68
CA THR A 103 -1.19 -0.32 -5.58
C THR A 103 -0.25 -0.14 -6.77
N PRO A 104 0.27 -1.22 -7.37
CA PRO A 104 0.86 -1.17 -8.69
C PRO A 104 -0.25 -0.98 -9.73
N TYR A 105 -0.54 0.26 -10.10
CA TYR A 105 -1.71 0.65 -10.90
C TYR A 105 -1.36 1.04 -12.34
N LEU A 106 -0.09 1.01 -12.75
CA LEU A 106 0.25 1.38 -14.12
C LEU A 106 -0.11 0.25 -15.09
N PRO A 107 -0.86 0.55 -16.17
CA PRO A 107 -1.02 -0.41 -17.27
C PRO A 107 0.35 -0.75 -17.86
N THR A 108 0.65 -2.04 -18.01
CA THR A 108 1.94 -2.52 -18.51
C THR A 108 1.69 -3.48 -19.67
N GLU A 109 2.25 -3.20 -20.86
CA GLU A 109 2.19 -4.11 -21.99
C GLU A 109 3.17 -5.28 -21.78
N ASN A 110 2.93 -6.43 -22.44
CA ASN A 110 3.69 -7.66 -22.20
C ASN A 110 5.18 -7.57 -22.54
N ASP A 111 5.57 -6.61 -23.39
CA ASP A 111 6.94 -6.31 -23.79
C ASP A 111 7.62 -5.22 -22.92
N GLU A 112 6.87 -4.60 -22.01
CA GLU A 112 7.35 -3.59 -21.05
C GLU A 112 7.63 -4.18 -19.65
N VAL A 113 7.35 -5.48 -19.46
CA VAL A 113 7.60 -6.15 -18.18
C VAL A 113 9.10 -6.21 -17.92
N LEU A 114 9.55 -5.57 -16.87
CA LEU A 114 10.95 -5.61 -16.43
C LEU A 114 11.26 -6.97 -15.81
N ASP A 115 12.43 -7.53 -16.13
CA ASP A 115 12.90 -8.82 -15.57
C ASP A 115 13.49 -8.68 -14.16
N ASP A 116 13.10 -7.65 -13.38
CA ASP A 116 13.64 -7.37 -12.06
C ASP A 116 12.55 -7.17 -10.98
N ASN A 117 12.99 -7.07 -9.74
CA ASN A 117 12.12 -6.89 -8.58
C ASN A 117 11.33 -5.57 -8.60
N LEU A 118 11.79 -4.57 -9.35
CA LEU A 118 11.10 -3.28 -9.49
C LEU A 118 9.75 -3.44 -10.21
N ASN A 119 9.61 -4.46 -11.06
CA ASN A 119 8.37 -4.74 -11.76
C ASN A 119 7.18 -4.96 -10.83
N TYR A 120 7.40 -5.51 -9.62
CA TYR A 120 6.33 -5.68 -8.63
C TYR A 120 5.65 -4.38 -8.21
N ALA A 121 6.33 -3.24 -8.31
CA ALA A 121 5.80 -1.95 -7.94
C ALA A 121 4.97 -1.26 -9.05
N PHE A 122 5.13 -1.70 -10.30
CA PHE A 122 4.52 -1.04 -11.46
C PHE A 122 3.53 -1.91 -12.22
N ASP A 123 3.75 -3.23 -12.29
CA ASP A 123 2.97 -4.14 -13.13
C ASP A 123 1.52 -4.30 -12.65
N GLY A 124 0.68 -3.39 -13.10
CA GLY A 124 -0.77 -3.49 -12.96
C GLY A 124 -1.44 -4.40 -13.99
N GLY A 125 -0.69 -4.99 -14.92
CA GLY A 125 -1.22 -5.71 -16.09
C GLY A 125 -1.81 -4.76 -17.13
N LEU A 126 -2.44 -5.30 -18.17
CA LEU A 126 -2.90 -4.54 -19.34
C LEU A 126 -3.85 -3.36 -19.02
N ASP A 127 -4.62 -3.46 -17.97
CA ASP A 127 -5.60 -2.46 -17.55
C ASP A 127 -5.28 -1.82 -16.17
N GLY A 128 -4.08 -2.05 -15.64
CA GLY A 128 -3.67 -1.57 -14.31
C GLY A 128 -4.37 -2.26 -13.14
N ARG A 129 -5.14 -3.33 -13.37
CA ARG A 129 -6.03 -3.92 -12.35
C ARG A 129 -5.58 -5.27 -11.80
N LYS A 130 -4.54 -5.86 -12.37
CA LYS A 130 -4.09 -7.22 -12.02
C LYS A 130 -3.99 -7.45 -10.50
N VAL A 131 -3.35 -6.53 -9.78
CA VAL A 131 -3.18 -6.64 -8.32
C VAL A 131 -4.35 -6.03 -7.56
N ILE A 132 -4.93 -4.93 -8.07
CA ILE A 132 -6.11 -4.29 -7.47
C ILE A 132 -7.27 -5.29 -7.32
N ASP A 133 -7.60 -6.02 -8.38
CA ASP A 133 -8.73 -6.95 -8.35
C ASP A 133 -8.47 -8.13 -7.38
N LEU A 134 -7.22 -8.62 -7.27
CA LEU A 134 -6.85 -9.63 -6.27
C LEU A 134 -7.02 -9.10 -4.84
N PHE A 135 -6.52 -7.89 -4.57
CA PHE A 135 -6.67 -7.24 -3.28
C PHE A 135 -8.15 -7.05 -2.90
N LEU A 136 -8.95 -6.50 -3.81
CA LEU A 136 -10.38 -6.24 -3.58
C LEU A 136 -11.17 -7.52 -3.29
N ASN A 137 -10.80 -8.65 -3.89
CA ASN A 137 -11.46 -9.93 -3.65
C ASN A 137 -11.26 -10.46 -2.22
N GLU A 138 -10.16 -10.09 -1.56
CA GLU A 138 -9.78 -10.65 -0.26
C GLU A 138 -9.92 -9.67 0.90
N VAL A 139 -9.79 -8.38 0.68
CA VAL A 139 -9.62 -7.35 1.72
C VAL A 139 -10.67 -7.41 2.84
N LYS A 140 -11.92 -7.73 2.50
CA LYS A 140 -13.00 -7.85 3.48
C LYS A 140 -12.74 -8.92 4.55
N ASN A 141 -12.01 -9.97 4.22
CA ASN A 141 -11.70 -11.07 5.15
C ASN A 141 -10.71 -10.64 6.22
N TYR A 142 -9.88 -9.63 5.93
CA TYR A 142 -8.81 -9.12 6.78
C TYR A 142 -9.17 -7.81 7.50
N LEU A 143 -10.38 -7.30 7.29
CA LEU A 143 -10.84 -6.07 7.93
C LEU A 143 -11.73 -6.36 9.14
N ASN A 144 -11.52 -5.64 10.24
CA ASN A 144 -12.40 -5.64 11.39
C ASN A 144 -13.75 -4.97 11.05
N ASN A 145 -14.79 -5.26 11.81
CA ASN A 145 -16.08 -4.59 11.64
C ASN A 145 -15.93 -3.08 11.88
N GLY A 146 -16.36 -2.28 10.91
CA GLY A 146 -16.22 -0.82 10.94
C GLY A 146 -14.80 -0.33 10.63
N GLY A 147 -13.93 -1.22 10.13
CA GLY A 147 -12.59 -0.85 9.69
C GLY A 147 -12.60 -0.08 8.35
N ILE A 148 -11.47 0.51 8.03
CA ILE A 148 -11.26 1.41 6.88
C ILE A 148 -10.23 0.79 5.93
N VAL A 149 -10.48 0.93 4.63
CA VAL A 149 -9.51 0.66 3.56
C VAL A 149 -9.17 1.96 2.87
N GLN A 150 -7.88 2.27 2.74
CA GLN A 150 -7.39 3.37 1.92
C GLN A 150 -6.53 2.81 0.80
N LEU A 151 -6.95 3.05 -0.43
CA LEU A 151 -6.37 2.53 -1.65
C LEU A 151 -5.99 3.67 -2.59
N ILE A 152 -4.76 3.64 -3.12
CA ILE A 152 -4.35 4.51 -4.23
C ILE A 152 -4.44 3.72 -5.52
N GLN A 153 -5.02 4.32 -6.54
CA GLN A 153 -5.02 3.83 -7.91
C GLN A 153 -5.08 4.98 -8.91
N SER A 154 -4.67 4.72 -10.14
CA SER A 154 -4.90 5.64 -11.26
C SER A 154 -6.37 5.62 -11.69
N SER A 155 -6.88 6.76 -12.17
CA SER A 155 -8.19 6.82 -12.84
C SER A 155 -8.25 5.93 -14.09
N LEU A 156 -7.11 5.64 -14.72
CA LEU A 156 -7.00 4.72 -15.86
C LEU A 156 -7.43 3.29 -15.50
N CYS A 157 -7.32 2.89 -14.23
CA CYS A 157 -7.79 1.58 -13.74
C CYS A 157 -9.33 1.50 -13.61
N GLY A 158 -10.07 2.59 -13.87
CA GLY A 158 -11.51 2.64 -13.76
C GLY A 158 -12.01 2.74 -12.32
N ASN A 159 -12.13 3.96 -11.82
CA ASN A 159 -12.62 4.24 -10.45
C ASN A 159 -14.01 3.65 -10.22
N ASP A 160 -14.92 3.79 -11.18
CA ASP A 160 -16.30 3.25 -11.07
C ASP A 160 -16.31 1.74 -10.87
N LYS A 161 -15.42 1.00 -11.56
CA LYS A 161 -15.30 -0.45 -11.40
C LYS A 161 -14.85 -0.82 -9.97
N THR A 162 -13.93 -0.07 -9.38
CA THR A 162 -13.47 -0.29 -8.00
C THR A 162 -14.58 0.00 -7.01
N LEU A 163 -15.29 1.13 -7.16
CA LEU A 163 -16.42 1.51 -6.31
C LEU A 163 -17.56 0.46 -6.40
N ASP A 164 -17.89 -0.01 -7.60
CA ASP A 164 -18.91 -1.04 -7.81
C ASP A 164 -18.56 -2.39 -7.13
N ILE A 165 -17.28 -2.79 -7.16
CA ILE A 165 -16.82 -4.01 -6.49
C ILE A 165 -16.96 -3.86 -4.97
N LEU A 166 -16.56 -2.72 -4.43
CA LEU A 166 -16.64 -2.43 -3.00
C LEU A 166 -18.10 -2.36 -2.52
N ASP A 167 -18.98 -1.69 -3.27
CA ASP A 167 -20.41 -1.61 -2.96
C ASP A 167 -21.06 -3.01 -2.91
N LYS A 168 -20.79 -3.86 -3.89
CA LYS A 168 -21.28 -5.25 -3.92
C LYS A 168 -20.81 -6.07 -2.73
N GLN A 169 -19.68 -5.72 -2.13
CA GLN A 169 -19.17 -6.34 -0.90
C GLN A 169 -19.74 -5.70 0.37
N GLY A 170 -20.52 -4.63 0.25
CA GLY A 170 -21.16 -3.92 1.36
C GLY A 170 -20.26 -2.87 2.02
N PHE A 171 -19.23 -2.37 1.32
CA PHE A 171 -18.50 -1.19 1.73
C PHE A 171 -19.28 0.07 1.34
N VAL A 172 -19.08 1.14 2.10
CA VAL A 172 -19.38 2.51 1.68
C VAL A 172 -18.06 3.12 1.22
N ALA A 173 -17.91 3.33 -0.07
CA ALA A 173 -16.66 3.78 -0.67
C ALA A 173 -16.84 5.10 -1.42
N GLU A 174 -15.83 5.97 -1.37
CA GLU A 174 -15.79 7.25 -2.06
C GLU A 174 -14.38 7.59 -2.51
N ILE A 175 -14.23 8.49 -3.46
CA ILE A 175 -12.96 9.10 -3.81
C ILE A 175 -12.70 10.25 -2.83
N ALA A 176 -11.84 10.02 -1.84
CA ALA A 176 -11.57 11.00 -0.80
C ALA A 176 -10.65 12.14 -1.27
N VAL A 177 -9.64 11.82 -2.09
CA VAL A 177 -8.67 12.76 -2.66
C VAL A 177 -8.36 12.37 -4.10
N SER A 178 -8.16 13.37 -4.96
CA SER A 178 -7.74 13.17 -6.35
C SER A 178 -6.77 14.26 -6.75
N GLU A 179 -5.62 13.88 -7.24
CA GLU A 179 -4.60 14.77 -7.78
C GLU A 179 -4.23 14.35 -9.21
N HIS A 180 -3.70 15.29 -9.99
CA HIS A 180 -3.31 15.03 -11.36
C HIS A 180 -1.78 15.02 -11.46
N PHE A 181 -1.22 13.86 -11.79
CA PHE A 181 0.21 13.69 -12.01
C PHE A 181 0.49 13.50 -13.50
N PHE A 182 1.62 14.03 -13.96
CA PHE A 182 2.15 13.77 -15.29
C PHE A 182 3.26 12.72 -15.17
N PHE A 183 3.10 11.63 -15.90
CA PHE A 183 4.08 10.55 -16.00
C PHE A 183 4.93 10.73 -17.26
#